data_6cab986e17f6d5d83ab3df08b73f685c
#
_entry.id   6cab986e17f6d5d83ab3df08b73f685c
#
_cell.length_a   1.000
_cell.length_b   1.000
_cell.length_c   1.000
_cell.angle_alpha   90.00
_cell.angle_beta   90.00
_cell.angle_gamma   90.00
#
_symmetry.space_group_name_H-M   'P 1'
#
loop_
_entity.id
_entity.type
_entity.pdbx_description
1 polymer ?
#
loop_
_entity_poly.entity_id
_entity_poly.type
_entity_poly.pdbx_seq_one_letter_code
_entity_poly.pdbx_strand_id
1 'polypeptide(L)'
;MSNHKDIWLQCETIIYSQVTLKEKMQAICNLLGSQMPAYDWVGFYLSDVKNKKLYLGPFYGEPTEHTSISYGKGVCGQAAEAQKTFVIDDVAEEKNYIACSIHVKSEIVVPIIKNEIVVGQIDIDSHTPAAFKQEDQQMLEKICRELAIYIE
;
A
#
# COMPACT_ATOMS: atom_id res chain seq x y z
N MET A 1 23.30 1.10 2.07
CA MET A 1 22.10 1.14 1.23
C MET A 1 21.25 -0.08 1.50
N SER A 2 20.00 0.13 1.93
CA SER A 2 19.08 -0.98 2.17
C SER A 2 18.65 -1.58 0.83
N ASN A 3 18.66 -2.91 0.74
CA ASN A 3 18.14 -3.60 -0.42
C ASN A 3 16.80 -4.27 -0.08
N HIS A 4 16.09 -4.70 -1.11
CA HIS A 4 14.74 -5.26 -0.94
C HIS A 4 14.73 -6.52 -0.05
N LYS A 5 15.77 -7.33 -0.13
CA LYS A 5 15.86 -8.53 0.70
C LYS A 5 15.96 -8.16 2.19
N ASP A 6 16.80 -7.20 2.53
CA ASP A 6 16.96 -6.76 3.92
C ASP A 6 15.67 -6.13 4.45
N ILE A 7 15.00 -5.33 3.63
CA ILE A 7 13.72 -4.73 3.98
C ILE A 7 12.67 -5.82 4.21
N TRP A 8 12.60 -6.81 3.33
CA TRP A 8 11.68 -7.93 3.51
C TRP A 8 11.93 -8.66 4.82
N LEU A 9 13.20 -8.96 5.15
CA LEU A 9 13.53 -9.66 6.39
C LEU A 9 13.08 -8.89 7.63
N GLN A 10 13.20 -7.57 7.61
CA GLN A 10 12.72 -6.72 8.70
C GLN A 10 11.19 -6.74 8.77
N CYS A 11 10.52 -6.68 7.61
CA CYS A 11 9.05 -6.78 7.56
C CYS A 11 8.57 -8.13 8.07
N GLU A 12 9.25 -9.21 7.69
CA GLU A 12 8.92 -10.55 8.14
C GLU A 12 8.97 -10.64 9.67
N THR A 13 9.99 -10.08 10.28
CA THR A 13 10.14 -10.04 11.74
C THR A 13 8.95 -9.31 12.38
N ILE A 14 8.53 -8.20 11.80
CA ILE A 14 7.37 -7.43 12.28
C ILE A 14 6.08 -8.26 12.15
N ILE A 15 5.87 -8.86 10.98
CA ILE A 15 4.66 -9.62 10.68
C ILE A 15 4.48 -10.78 11.66
N TYR A 16 5.56 -11.49 11.98
CA TYR A 16 5.48 -12.64 12.88
C TYR A 16 5.64 -12.30 14.37
N SER A 17 5.75 -11.01 14.70
CA SER A 17 5.83 -10.58 16.10
C SER A 17 4.48 -10.69 16.80
N GLN A 18 4.47 -10.52 18.14
CA GLN A 18 3.27 -10.70 18.95
C GLN A 18 2.44 -9.43 19.13
N VAL A 19 2.73 -8.39 18.33
CA VAL A 19 1.99 -7.14 18.41
C VAL A 19 0.68 -7.21 17.61
N THR A 20 -0.19 -6.22 17.80
CA THR A 20 -1.49 -6.19 17.11
C THR A 20 -1.31 -5.96 15.61
N LEU A 21 -2.34 -6.27 14.82
CA LEU A 21 -2.33 -6.00 13.38
C LEU A 21 -2.05 -4.52 13.09
N LYS A 22 -2.72 -3.64 13.82
CA LYS A 22 -2.52 -2.19 13.66
C LYS A 22 -1.07 -1.79 13.90
N GLU A 23 -0.44 -2.35 14.94
CA GLU A 23 0.95 -2.08 15.25
C GLU A 23 1.89 -2.65 14.18
N LYS A 24 1.59 -3.83 13.64
CA LYS A 24 2.34 -4.41 12.53
C LYS A 24 2.31 -3.50 11.32
N MET A 25 1.12 -3.06 10.95
CA MET A 25 0.93 -2.19 9.79
C MET A 25 1.65 -0.85 9.96
N GLN A 26 1.54 -0.24 11.14
CA GLN A 26 2.23 1.03 11.40
C GLN A 26 3.75 0.85 11.33
N ALA A 27 4.28 -0.23 11.91
CA ALA A 27 5.71 -0.50 11.89
C ALA A 27 6.22 -0.73 10.46
N ILE A 28 5.45 -1.42 9.63
CA ILE A 28 5.79 -1.64 8.22
C ILE A 28 5.80 -0.30 7.47
N CYS A 29 4.78 0.54 7.66
CA CYS A 29 4.74 1.85 7.03
C CYS A 29 5.95 2.70 7.41
N ASN A 30 6.29 2.73 8.68
CA ASN A 30 7.44 3.49 9.18
C ASN A 30 8.75 2.96 8.60
N LEU A 31 8.91 1.64 8.54
CA LEU A 31 10.09 1.00 7.99
C LEU A 31 10.27 1.33 6.51
N LEU A 32 9.22 1.13 5.72
CA LEU A 32 9.26 1.38 4.28
C LEU A 32 9.48 2.87 4.00
N GLY A 33 8.75 3.74 4.68
CA GLY A 33 8.88 5.19 4.47
C GLY A 33 10.25 5.74 4.86
N SER A 34 10.86 5.20 5.92
CA SER A 34 12.15 5.70 6.40
C SER A 34 13.34 5.09 5.66
N GLN A 35 13.24 3.87 5.15
CA GLN A 35 14.36 3.17 4.52
C GLN A 35 14.34 3.10 3.01
N MET A 36 13.19 3.34 2.38
CA MET A 36 13.08 3.36 0.93
C MET A 36 12.99 4.81 0.46
N PRO A 37 14.07 5.38 -0.11
CA PRO A 37 14.13 6.83 -0.39
C PRO A 37 13.01 7.35 -1.31
N ALA A 38 12.49 6.50 -2.20
CA ALA A 38 11.44 6.91 -3.12
C ALA A 38 10.03 6.72 -2.57
N TYR A 39 9.88 6.16 -1.37
CA TYR A 39 8.57 5.91 -0.77
C TYR A 39 8.20 7.11 0.11
N ASP A 40 7.57 8.11 -0.48
CA ASP A 40 7.28 9.38 0.20
C ASP A 40 6.04 9.31 1.09
N TRP A 41 5.09 8.46 0.72
CA TRP A 41 3.90 8.18 1.52
C TRP A 41 3.60 6.69 1.45
N VAL A 42 3.36 6.06 2.58
CA VAL A 42 3.05 4.62 2.69
C VAL A 42 1.85 4.46 3.59
N GLY A 43 0.80 3.82 3.12
CA GLY A 43 -0.39 3.62 3.95
C GLY A 43 -1.10 2.33 3.64
N PHE A 44 -1.85 1.85 4.62
CA PHE A 44 -2.74 0.71 4.46
C PHE A 44 -4.18 1.20 4.45
N TYR A 45 -4.98 0.64 3.55
CA TYR A 45 -6.43 0.78 3.58
C TYR A 45 -7.02 -0.58 3.93
N LEU A 46 -8.06 -0.57 4.75
CA LEU A 46 -8.79 -1.78 5.11
C LEU A 46 -10.15 -1.76 4.42
N SER A 47 -10.57 -2.92 3.92
CA SER A 47 -11.80 -3.03 3.14
C SER A 47 -13.02 -3.23 4.03
N ASP A 48 -14.07 -2.47 3.74
CA ASP A 48 -15.43 -2.82 4.12
C ASP A 48 -16.01 -3.54 2.90
N VAL A 49 -15.89 -4.85 2.90
CA VAL A 49 -16.23 -5.68 1.75
C VAL A 49 -17.72 -5.55 1.39
N LYS A 50 -18.57 -5.51 2.39
CA LYS A 50 -20.01 -5.42 2.21
C LYS A 50 -20.42 -4.15 1.47
N ASN A 51 -19.82 -3.01 1.84
CA ASN A 51 -20.18 -1.72 1.28
C ASN A 51 -19.22 -1.30 0.15
N LYS A 52 -18.25 -2.13 -0.19
CA LYS A 52 -17.25 -1.88 -1.24
C LYS A 52 -16.56 -0.54 -1.05
N LYS A 53 -16.02 -0.34 0.15
CA LYS A 53 -15.27 0.86 0.51
C LYS A 53 -13.95 0.48 1.18
N LEU A 54 -12.99 1.38 1.05
CA LEU A 54 -11.69 1.29 1.70
C LEU A 54 -11.60 2.38 2.76
N TYR A 55 -11.09 2.05 3.93
CA TYR A 55 -10.89 3.00 5.01
C TYR A 55 -9.42 3.06 5.38
N LEU A 56 -8.90 4.28 5.53
CA LEU A 56 -7.49 4.51 5.84
C LEU A 56 -7.15 3.92 7.22
N GLY A 57 -6.13 3.07 7.25
CA GLY A 57 -5.52 2.54 8.45
C GLY A 57 -4.21 3.26 8.76
N PRO A 58 -3.22 2.55 9.33
CA PRO A 58 -1.92 3.16 9.61
C PRO A 58 -1.22 3.67 8.36
N PHE A 59 -0.49 4.78 8.49
CA PHE A 59 0.27 5.35 7.39
C PHE A 59 1.50 6.08 7.89
N TYR A 60 2.42 6.36 6.96
CA TYR A 60 3.62 7.15 7.14
C TYR A 60 3.61 8.27 6.10
N GLY A 61 3.93 9.48 6.52
CA GLY A 61 3.97 10.63 5.64
C GLY A 61 2.94 11.67 6.04
N GLU A 62 2.66 12.61 5.13
CA GLU A 62 1.71 13.67 5.42
C GLU A 62 0.28 13.16 5.51
N PRO A 63 -0.54 13.75 6.41
CA PRO A 63 -1.95 13.38 6.50
C PRO A 63 -2.67 13.59 5.16
N THR A 64 -3.63 12.72 4.87
CA THR A 64 -4.44 12.80 3.66
C THR A 64 -5.91 13.01 4.02
N GLU A 65 -6.64 13.67 3.12
CA GLU A 65 -8.09 13.83 3.24
C GLU A 65 -8.85 12.58 2.78
N HIS A 66 -8.16 11.68 2.06
CA HIS A 66 -8.77 10.47 1.50
C HIS A 66 -8.81 9.36 2.53
N THR A 67 -9.67 9.51 3.55
CA THR A 67 -9.82 8.52 4.62
C THR A 67 -10.81 7.42 4.28
N SER A 68 -11.62 7.62 3.23
CA SER A 68 -12.60 6.65 2.75
C SER A 68 -12.65 6.72 1.23
N ILE A 69 -12.50 5.59 0.56
CA ILE A 69 -12.47 5.51 -0.90
C ILE A 69 -13.40 4.39 -1.35
N SER A 70 -14.32 4.70 -2.26
CA SER A 70 -15.20 3.67 -2.85
C SER A 70 -14.44 2.85 -3.88
N TYR A 71 -14.78 1.56 -4.00
CA TYR A 71 -14.23 0.72 -5.06
C TYR A 71 -14.52 1.35 -6.42
N GLY A 72 -13.57 1.27 -7.33
CA GLY A 72 -13.64 1.87 -8.65
C GLY A 72 -13.18 3.32 -8.72
N LYS A 73 -12.95 3.97 -7.58
CA LYS A 73 -12.52 5.37 -7.52
C LYS A 73 -11.02 5.46 -7.28
N GLY A 74 -10.33 6.26 -8.10
CA GLY A 74 -8.88 6.42 -8.02
C GLY A 74 -8.14 5.12 -8.27
N VAL A 75 -6.82 5.12 -8.07
CA VAL A 75 -5.99 3.93 -8.26
C VAL A 75 -6.32 2.89 -7.18
N CYS A 76 -6.47 3.32 -5.93
CA CYS A 76 -6.81 2.43 -4.82
C CYS A 76 -8.14 1.71 -5.05
N GLY A 77 -9.18 2.46 -5.43
CA GLY A 77 -10.50 1.87 -5.68
C GLY A 77 -10.50 0.92 -6.87
N GLN A 78 -9.75 1.25 -7.92
CA GLN A 78 -9.61 0.38 -9.09
C GLN A 78 -8.88 -0.91 -8.76
N ALA A 79 -7.80 -0.83 -7.95
CA ALA A 79 -7.05 -2.00 -7.54
C ALA A 79 -7.90 -2.96 -6.69
N ALA A 80 -8.72 -2.41 -5.80
CA ALA A 80 -9.64 -3.20 -4.98
C ALA A 80 -10.67 -3.92 -5.84
N GLU A 81 -11.25 -3.21 -6.80
CA GLU A 81 -12.27 -3.78 -7.69
C GLU A 81 -11.69 -4.85 -8.62
N ALA A 82 -10.51 -4.59 -9.18
CA ALA A 82 -9.84 -5.51 -10.09
C ALA A 82 -9.12 -6.66 -9.38
N GLN A 83 -8.91 -6.54 -8.08
CA GLN A 83 -8.18 -7.53 -7.25
C GLN A 83 -6.78 -7.80 -7.76
N LYS A 84 -6.08 -6.76 -8.17
CA LYS A 84 -4.70 -6.90 -8.67
C LYS A 84 -3.88 -5.65 -8.38
N THR A 85 -2.55 -5.81 -8.44
CA THR A 85 -1.60 -4.71 -8.28
C THR A 85 -1.71 -3.70 -9.42
N PHE A 86 -1.70 -2.42 -9.07
CA PHE A 86 -1.59 -1.32 -10.03
C PHE A 86 -0.28 -0.60 -9.81
N VAL A 87 0.51 -0.47 -10.89
CA VAL A 87 1.76 0.31 -10.90
C VAL A 87 1.58 1.45 -11.88
N ILE A 88 1.59 2.67 -11.37
CA ILE A 88 1.39 3.88 -12.17
C ILE A 88 2.70 4.66 -12.22
N ASP A 89 3.32 4.66 -13.40
CA ASP A 89 4.61 5.31 -13.60
C ASP A 89 4.50 6.83 -13.64
N ASP A 90 3.37 7.34 -14.13
CA ASP A 90 3.11 8.78 -14.21
C ASP A 90 1.64 9.03 -13.89
N VAL A 91 1.37 9.58 -12.69
CA VAL A 91 0.00 9.84 -12.24
C VAL A 91 -0.71 10.87 -13.11
N ALA A 92 0.02 11.75 -13.81
CA ALA A 92 -0.57 12.74 -14.69
C ALA A 92 -1.29 12.11 -15.89
N GLU A 93 -0.92 10.87 -16.26
CA GLU A 93 -1.54 10.13 -17.36
C GLU A 93 -2.73 9.30 -16.89
N GLU A 94 -2.96 9.22 -15.59
CA GLU A 94 -4.06 8.42 -15.02
C GLU A 94 -5.33 9.25 -14.94
N LYS A 95 -6.34 8.87 -15.72
CA LYS A 95 -7.60 9.62 -15.80
C LYS A 95 -8.46 9.56 -14.54
N ASN A 96 -8.34 8.46 -13.80
CA ASN A 96 -9.11 8.25 -12.57
C ASN A 96 -8.19 8.31 -11.36
N TYR A 97 -7.42 9.40 -11.27
CA TYR A 97 -6.45 9.58 -10.18
C TYR A 97 -7.01 10.48 -9.09
N ILE A 98 -6.87 10.03 -7.83
CA ILE A 98 -7.20 10.83 -6.65
C ILE A 98 -5.88 11.21 -5.99
N ALA A 99 -5.50 12.49 -6.12
CA ALA A 99 -4.22 12.97 -5.61
C ALA A 99 -4.25 13.14 -4.10
N CYS A 100 -3.25 12.56 -3.41
CA CYS A 100 -3.01 12.83 -1.99
C CYS A 100 -2.17 14.10 -1.83
N SER A 101 -1.37 14.44 -2.84
CA SER A 101 -0.50 15.61 -2.85
C SER A 101 -0.21 16.00 -4.30
N ILE A 102 -0.01 17.29 -4.54
CA ILE A 102 0.40 17.80 -5.87
C ILE A 102 1.80 17.33 -6.25
N HIS A 103 2.58 16.82 -5.29
CA HIS A 103 3.96 16.37 -5.52
C HIS A 103 4.06 14.92 -5.96
N VAL A 104 2.97 14.16 -5.88
CA VAL A 104 2.97 12.74 -6.28
C VAL A 104 3.19 12.62 -7.79
N LYS A 105 4.14 11.77 -8.18
CA LYS A 105 4.49 11.51 -9.57
C LYS A 105 4.20 10.08 -9.99
N SER A 106 4.40 9.11 -9.09
CA SER A 106 4.10 7.71 -9.35
C SER A 106 3.47 7.06 -8.13
N GLU A 107 2.81 5.94 -8.34
CA GLU A 107 2.09 5.24 -7.28
C GLU A 107 2.08 3.75 -7.52
N ILE A 108 2.11 2.95 -6.44
CA ILE A 108 1.86 1.52 -6.50
C ILE A 108 0.81 1.17 -5.45
N VAL A 109 -0.16 0.36 -5.84
CA VAL A 109 -1.18 -0.18 -4.94
C VAL A 109 -1.18 -1.69 -5.06
N VAL A 110 -1.02 -2.38 -3.93
CA VAL A 110 -1.00 -3.85 -3.87
C VAL A 110 -2.12 -4.33 -2.96
N PRO A 111 -3.08 -5.09 -3.49
CA PRO A 111 -4.18 -5.62 -2.66
C PRO A 111 -3.69 -6.69 -1.69
N ILE A 112 -4.35 -6.74 -0.54
CA ILE A 112 -4.22 -7.85 0.42
C ILE A 112 -5.44 -8.73 0.17
N ILE A 113 -5.19 -9.95 -0.30
CA ILE A 113 -6.26 -10.87 -0.71
C ILE A 113 -6.26 -12.07 0.23
N LYS A 114 -7.43 -12.38 0.78
CA LYS A 114 -7.65 -13.54 1.65
C LYS A 114 -8.90 -14.26 1.19
N ASN A 115 -8.76 -15.55 0.88
CA ASN A 115 -9.87 -16.38 0.38
C ASN A 115 -10.56 -15.72 -0.83
N GLU A 116 -9.75 -15.21 -1.76
CA GLU A 116 -10.20 -14.59 -3.01
C GLU A 116 -10.94 -13.26 -2.82
N ILE A 117 -10.87 -12.66 -1.61
CA ILE A 117 -11.52 -11.39 -1.28
C ILE A 117 -10.44 -10.37 -0.92
N VAL A 118 -10.57 -9.16 -1.45
CA VAL A 118 -9.69 -8.04 -1.06
C VAL A 118 -10.10 -7.58 0.33
N VAL A 119 -9.23 -7.79 1.31
CA VAL A 119 -9.48 -7.39 2.71
C VAL A 119 -8.76 -6.08 3.08
N GLY A 120 -7.93 -5.58 2.19
CA GLY A 120 -7.21 -4.33 2.37
C GLY A 120 -6.23 -4.14 1.24
N GLN A 121 -5.33 -3.17 1.40
CA GLN A 121 -4.27 -2.92 0.42
C GLN A 121 -3.20 -2.03 1.01
N ILE A 122 -2.00 -2.09 0.44
CA ILE A 122 -0.96 -1.10 0.70
C ILE A 122 -0.90 -0.13 -0.48
N ASP A 123 -0.79 1.15 -0.17
CA ASP A 123 -0.72 2.24 -1.15
C ASP A 123 0.56 3.03 -0.88
N ILE A 124 1.39 3.21 -1.89
CA ILE A 124 2.65 3.96 -1.78
C ILE A 124 2.71 4.99 -2.89
N ASP A 125 2.94 6.24 -2.48
CA ASP A 125 3.13 7.36 -3.40
C ASP A 125 4.58 7.79 -3.41
N SER A 126 5.07 8.19 -4.59
CA SER A 126 6.43 8.72 -4.75
C SER A 126 6.41 10.06 -5.45
N HIS A 127 7.32 10.94 -5.04
CA HIS A 127 7.58 12.22 -5.72
C HIS A 127 8.51 12.02 -6.92
N THR A 128 8.91 10.79 -7.20
CA THR A 128 9.77 10.41 -8.33
C THR A 128 8.95 9.68 -9.37
N PRO A 129 9.02 10.07 -10.66
CA PRO A 129 8.34 9.31 -11.72
C PRO A 129 8.89 7.90 -11.83
N ALA A 130 8.04 6.95 -12.17
CA ALA A 130 8.41 5.54 -12.39
C ALA A 130 9.28 4.96 -11.27
N ALA A 131 8.93 5.28 -10.02
CA ALA A 131 9.73 4.88 -8.86
C ALA A 131 9.65 3.39 -8.55
N PHE A 132 8.58 2.72 -8.96
CA PHE A 132 8.30 1.36 -8.55
C PHE A 132 8.67 0.36 -9.64
N LYS A 133 9.66 -0.48 -9.33
CA LYS A 133 10.17 -1.49 -10.25
C LYS A 133 9.59 -2.86 -9.88
N GLN A 134 9.93 -3.87 -10.67
CA GLN A 134 9.43 -5.22 -10.41
C GLN A 134 9.83 -5.73 -9.02
N GLU A 135 11.03 -5.38 -8.55
CA GLU A 135 11.51 -5.77 -7.22
C GLU A 135 10.64 -5.18 -6.11
N ASP A 136 10.19 -3.93 -6.28
CA ASP A 136 9.27 -3.30 -5.34
C ASP A 136 7.94 -4.04 -5.30
N GLN A 137 7.40 -4.31 -6.47
CA GLN A 137 6.13 -5.02 -6.60
C GLN A 137 6.19 -6.39 -5.94
N GLN A 138 7.23 -7.16 -6.21
CA GLN A 138 7.40 -8.51 -5.64
C GLN A 138 7.51 -8.46 -4.12
N MET A 139 8.28 -7.53 -3.59
CA MET A 139 8.44 -7.36 -2.14
C MET A 139 7.11 -7.01 -1.49
N LEU A 140 6.39 -6.04 -2.05
CA LEU A 140 5.12 -5.58 -1.50
C LEU A 140 4.03 -6.65 -1.59
N GLU A 141 4.00 -7.40 -2.69
CA GLU A 141 3.07 -8.52 -2.84
C GLU A 141 3.33 -9.60 -1.79
N LYS A 142 4.60 -9.85 -1.48
CA LYS A 142 4.98 -10.81 -0.43
C LYS A 142 4.53 -10.34 0.94
N ILE A 143 4.74 -9.06 1.26
CA ILE A 143 4.27 -8.45 2.50
C ILE A 143 2.76 -8.61 2.64
N CYS A 144 2.02 -8.31 1.58
CA CYS A 144 0.56 -8.41 1.58
C CYS A 144 0.07 -9.84 1.75
N ARG A 145 0.73 -10.81 1.11
CA ARG A 145 0.36 -12.23 1.27
C ARG A 145 0.51 -12.69 2.72
N GLU A 146 1.61 -12.29 3.37
CA GLU A 146 1.86 -12.69 4.76
C GLU A 146 0.94 -11.96 5.73
N LEU A 147 0.66 -10.68 5.50
CA LEU A 147 -0.27 -9.93 6.34
C LEU A 147 -1.70 -10.47 6.27
N ALA A 148 -2.11 -11.01 5.13
CA ALA A 148 -3.47 -11.52 4.94
C ALA A 148 -3.85 -12.53 6.02
N ILE A 149 -2.89 -13.30 6.52
CA ILE A 149 -3.11 -14.32 7.55
C ILE A 149 -3.69 -13.70 8.83
N TYR A 150 -3.34 -12.47 9.13
CA TYR A 150 -3.69 -11.78 10.39
C TYR A 150 -4.91 -10.87 10.27
N ILE A 151 -5.49 -10.72 9.07
CA ILE A 151 -6.69 -9.90 8.85
C ILE A 151 -7.91 -10.81 8.90
N GLU A 152 -8.90 -10.43 9.69
CA GLU A 152 -10.14 -11.20 9.83
C GLU A 152 -11.20 -10.82 8.80
#